data_9833870a406f1b92263fa6b6fde4cb80
#
_entry.id   9833870a406f1b92263fa6b6fde4cb80
#
_cell.length_a   1.000
_cell.length_b   1.000
_cell.length_c   1.000
_cell.angle_alpha   90.00
_cell.angle_beta   90.00
_cell.angle_gamma   90.00
#
_symmetry.space_group_name_H-M   'P 1'
#
loop_
_entity.id
_entity.type
_entity.pdbx_description
1 polymer ?
#
loop_
_entity_poly.entity_id
_entity_poly.type
_entity_poly.pdbx_seq_one_letter_code
_entity_poly.pdbx_strand_id
1 'polypeptide(L)'
;MSEGELENGQLFFAHETPRESQRRMIDDGIETLKEGGFLLAAAPTGIGKTAAALASSLTVANHYSFGKEIPKILFLTGRQSQHRIVVDTIREINNRIPQGFSKIKLVDIIGRRSMCKNVDSKGRCD
;
A
#
# COMPACT_ATOMS: atom_id res chain seq x y z
N MET A 1 -2.81 14.84 -16.97
CA MET A 1 -3.39 14.65 -15.61
C MET A 1 -3.34 15.98 -14.90
N SER A 2 -4.46 16.45 -14.40
CA SER A 2 -4.50 17.67 -13.58
C SER A 2 -3.92 17.36 -12.18
N GLU A 3 -3.32 18.38 -11.55
CA GLU A 3 -2.78 18.26 -10.18
C GLU A 3 -3.83 17.72 -9.18
N GLY A 4 -5.12 18.01 -9.40
CA GLY A 4 -6.21 17.51 -8.56
C GLY A 4 -6.45 15.98 -8.60
N GLU A 5 -6.07 15.29 -9.68
CA GLU A 5 -6.19 13.82 -9.75
C GLU A 5 -5.11 13.11 -8.93
N LEU A 6 -3.96 13.73 -8.78
CA LEU A 6 -2.88 13.22 -7.93
C LEU A 6 -3.20 13.40 -6.44
N GLU A 7 -3.88 14.47 -6.07
CA GLU A 7 -4.25 14.75 -4.67
C GLU A 7 -5.29 13.77 -4.11
N ASN A 8 -6.12 13.18 -4.96
CA ASN A 8 -7.20 12.29 -4.53
C ASN A 8 -6.81 10.80 -4.41
N GLY A 9 -5.53 10.46 -4.49
CA GLY A 9 -5.07 9.08 -4.35
C GLY A 9 -5.44 8.16 -5.51
N GLN A 10 -6.02 8.67 -6.59
CA GLN A 10 -6.45 7.86 -7.74
C GLN A 10 -5.29 7.24 -8.50
N LEU A 11 -4.15 7.91 -8.58
CA LEU A 11 -2.94 7.40 -9.25
C LEU A 11 -2.46 6.09 -8.66
N PHE A 12 -2.58 5.94 -7.34
CA PHE A 12 -2.12 4.77 -6.60
C PHE A 12 -3.27 3.87 -6.15
N PHE A 13 -4.42 3.95 -6.82
CA PHE A 13 -5.53 3.06 -6.53
C PHE A 13 -5.52 1.85 -7.49
N ALA A 14 -5.72 0.64 -6.94
CA ALA A 14 -5.60 -0.61 -7.67
C ALA A 14 -6.75 -0.87 -8.67
N HIS A 15 -7.85 -0.12 -8.59
CA HIS A 15 -9.04 -0.27 -9.42
C HIS A 15 -9.35 1.02 -10.16
N GLU A 16 -10.29 0.99 -11.11
CA GLU A 16 -10.63 2.17 -11.91
C GLU A 16 -11.14 3.32 -11.06
N THR A 17 -12.10 3.03 -10.18
CA THR A 17 -12.75 4.05 -9.35
C THR A 17 -12.95 3.52 -7.94
N PRO A 18 -12.55 4.28 -6.91
CA PRO A 18 -12.86 3.90 -5.55
C PRO A 18 -14.37 4.04 -5.28
N ARG A 19 -14.92 3.09 -4.52
CA ARG A 19 -16.28 3.20 -3.97
C ARG A 19 -16.33 4.35 -2.97
N GLU A 20 -17.51 4.87 -2.69
CA GLU A 20 -17.69 6.00 -1.78
C GLU A 20 -17.02 5.79 -0.40
N SER A 21 -17.19 4.60 0.20
CA SER A 21 -16.55 4.26 1.47
C SER A 21 -15.02 4.18 1.39
N GLN A 22 -14.48 3.74 0.26
CA GLN A 22 -13.03 3.73 0.02
C GLN A 22 -12.50 5.14 -0.19
N ARG A 23 -13.23 5.98 -0.94
CA ARG A 23 -12.85 7.37 -1.18
C ARG A 23 -12.74 8.13 0.13
N ARG A 24 -13.74 8.02 1.00
CA ARG A 24 -13.70 8.64 2.31
C ARG A 24 -12.48 8.17 3.13
N MET A 25 -12.19 6.88 3.14
CA MET A 25 -11.01 6.34 3.83
C MET A 25 -9.69 6.86 3.22
N ILE A 26 -9.64 7.03 1.89
CA ILE A 26 -8.47 7.59 1.20
C ILE A 26 -8.29 9.05 1.59
N ASP A 27 -9.34 9.86 1.52
CA ASP A 27 -9.29 11.29 1.80
C ASP A 27 -8.91 11.55 3.28
N ASP A 28 -9.57 10.88 4.22
CA ASP A 28 -9.24 10.95 5.66
C ASP A 28 -7.79 10.50 5.92
N GLY A 29 -7.32 9.46 5.21
CA GLY A 29 -5.96 8.96 5.31
C GLY A 29 -4.91 9.95 4.79
N ILE A 30 -5.17 10.59 3.66
CA ILE A 30 -4.28 11.61 3.09
C ILE A 30 -4.19 12.81 4.04
N GLU A 31 -5.31 13.33 4.51
CA GLU A 31 -5.35 14.47 5.43
C GLU A 31 -4.59 14.16 6.72
N THR A 32 -4.88 13.01 7.35
CA THR A 32 -4.22 12.59 8.59
C THR A 32 -2.72 12.43 8.43
N LEU A 33 -2.27 11.80 7.33
CA LEU A 33 -0.84 11.59 7.09
C LEU A 33 -0.10 12.89 6.77
N LYS A 34 -0.76 13.84 6.09
CA LYS A 34 -0.20 15.19 5.86
C LYS A 34 0.05 15.93 7.16
N GLU A 35 -0.85 15.81 8.12
CA GLU A 35 -0.75 16.43 9.44
C GLU A 35 0.19 15.70 10.39
N GLY A 36 0.63 14.49 10.04
CA GLY A 36 1.48 13.66 10.90
C GLY A 36 0.74 13.01 12.07
N GLY A 37 -0.53 12.68 11.88
CA GLY A 37 -1.41 12.11 12.89
C GLY A 37 -1.58 10.59 12.79
N PHE A 38 -2.61 10.08 13.47
CA PHE A 38 -3.04 8.69 13.49
C PHE A 38 -4.47 8.57 12.98
N LEU A 39 -4.72 7.61 12.09
CA LEU A 39 -6.06 7.27 11.64
C LEU A 39 -6.45 5.88 12.13
N LEU A 40 -7.54 5.77 12.84
CA LEU A 40 -8.19 4.51 13.17
C LEU A 40 -9.45 4.35 12.30
N ALA A 41 -9.38 3.49 11.31
CA ALA A 41 -10.49 3.23 10.40
C ALA A 41 -11.15 1.89 10.69
N ALA A 42 -12.39 1.93 11.19
CA ALA A 42 -13.24 0.76 11.34
C ALA A 42 -14.14 0.64 10.11
N ALA A 43 -13.96 -0.41 9.34
CA ALA A 43 -14.72 -0.62 8.12
C ALA A 43 -15.10 -2.09 7.94
N PRO A 44 -16.30 -2.41 7.39
CA PRO A 44 -16.72 -3.78 7.14
C PRO A 44 -15.75 -4.54 6.23
N THR A 45 -15.77 -5.87 6.30
CA THR A 45 -15.07 -6.72 5.35
C THR A 45 -15.60 -6.50 3.93
N GLY A 46 -14.71 -6.65 2.92
CA GLY A 46 -15.09 -6.53 1.52
C GLY A 46 -15.10 -5.13 0.91
N ILE A 47 -14.84 -4.08 1.69
CA ILE A 47 -14.76 -2.72 1.13
C ILE A 47 -13.42 -2.40 0.45
N GLY A 48 -12.43 -3.30 0.51
CA GLY A 48 -11.13 -3.05 -0.07
C GLY A 48 -10.24 -2.10 0.75
N LYS A 49 -10.20 -2.30 2.07
CA LYS A 49 -9.38 -1.51 3.01
C LYS A 49 -7.91 -1.41 2.62
N THR A 50 -7.34 -2.53 2.18
CA THR A 50 -5.93 -2.58 1.76
C THR A 50 -5.65 -1.65 0.59
N ALA A 51 -6.50 -1.65 -0.43
CA ALA A 51 -6.37 -0.77 -1.58
C ALA A 51 -6.49 0.71 -1.18
N ALA A 52 -7.43 1.05 -0.29
CA ALA A 52 -7.61 2.41 0.20
C ALA A 52 -6.43 2.88 1.07
N ALA A 53 -5.95 2.03 1.99
CA ALA A 53 -4.79 2.34 2.84
C ALA A 53 -3.50 2.54 2.02
N LEU A 54 -3.27 1.71 1.01
CA LEU A 54 -2.13 1.85 0.11
C LEU A 54 -2.25 3.10 -0.75
N ALA A 55 -3.44 3.41 -1.28
CA ALA A 55 -3.65 4.60 -2.08
C ALA A 55 -3.33 5.88 -1.32
N SER A 56 -3.83 6.04 -0.09
CA SER A 56 -3.54 7.21 0.75
C SER A 56 -2.07 7.30 1.12
N SER A 57 -1.46 6.21 1.56
CA SER A 57 -0.05 6.17 1.99
C SER A 57 0.91 6.45 0.84
N LEU A 58 0.68 5.84 -0.33
CA LEU A 58 1.51 6.04 -1.51
C LEU A 58 1.36 7.46 -2.09
N THR A 59 0.16 8.01 -2.06
CA THR A 59 -0.09 9.39 -2.50
C THR A 59 0.71 10.36 -1.65
N VAL A 60 0.64 10.24 -0.33
CA VAL A 60 1.40 11.12 0.57
C VAL A 60 2.91 10.90 0.42
N ALA A 61 3.36 9.65 0.36
CA ALA A 61 4.79 9.34 0.18
C ALA A 61 5.35 9.87 -1.15
N ASN A 62 4.53 9.91 -2.21
CA ASN A 62 4.96 10.42 -3.51
C ASN A 62 4.97 11.95 -3.58
N HIS A 63 3.98 12.62 -2.97
CA HIS A 63 3.84 14.08 -3.03
C HIS A 63 4.68 14.83 -1.99
N TYR A 64 4.86 14.24 -0.82
CA TYR A 64 5.56 14.87 0.28
C TYR A 64 6.94 14.28 0.42
N SER A 65 7.93 14.94 -0.21
CA SER A 65 9.34 14.68 0.08
C SER A 65 9.65 15.15 1.49
N PHE A 66 9.87 14.22 2.39
CA PHE A 66 10.37 14.51 3.74
C PHE A 66 11.90 14.77 3.67
N GLY A 67 12.29 15.93 3.17
CA GLY A 67 13.70 16.28 2.99
C GLY A 67 14.40 15.47 1.88
N LYS A 68 15.60 14.95 2.17
CA LYS A 68 16.39 14.13 1.23
C LYS A 68 16.12 12.63 1.32
N GLU A 69 15.26 12.20 2.25
CA GLU A 69 14.98 10.80 2.47
C GLU A 69 13.85 10.30 1.57
N ILE A 70 14.02 9.10 1.02
CA ILE A 70 12.96 8.42 0.28
C ILE A 70 11.94 7.90 1.29
N PRO A 71 10.67 8.32 1.21
CA PRO A 71 9.63 7.84 2.11
C PRO A 71 9.48 6.32 2.04
N LYS A 72 9.30 5.69 3.19
CA LYS A 72 9.09 4.25 3.32
C LYS A 72 7.74 3.99 3.97
N ILE A 73 7.01 3.02 3.44
CA ILE A 73 5.75 2.55 4.00
C ILE A 73 6.00 1.17 4.59
N LEU A 74 5.68 0.99 5.86
CA LEU A 74 5.73 -0.31 6.53
C LEU A 74 4.30 -0.82 6.70
N PHE A 75 3.94 -1.86 5.97
CA PHE A 75 2.63 -2.49 6.03
C PHE A 75 2.69 -3.76 6.90
N LEU A 76 2.11 -3.70 8.09
CA LEU A 76 2.14 -4.79 9.05
C LEU A 76 0.83 -5.58 9.02
N THR A 77 0.95 -6.91 8.96
CA THR A 77 -0.21 -7.81 8.98
C THR A 77 0.05 -8.97 9.93
N GLY A 78 -0.99 -9.46 10.58
CA GLY A 78 -0.90 -10.62 11.48
C GLY A 78 -1.03 -11.98 10.78
N ARG A 79 -1.36 -12.02 9.47
CA ARG A 79 -1.62 -13.25 8.72
C ARG A 79 -0.87 -13.27 7.40
N GLN A 80 -0.23 -14.38 7.10
CA GLN A 80 0.53 -14.57 5.87
C GLN A 80 -0.34 -14.42 4.59
N SER A 81 -1.61 -14.81 4.63
CA SER A 81 -2.54 -14.61 3.52
C SER A 81 -2.74 -13.14 3.14
N GLN A 82 -2.60 -12.23 4.09
CA GLN A 82 -2.72 -10.79 3.84
C GLN A 82 -1.49 -10.21 3.13
N HIS A 83 -0.30 -10.81 3.27
CA HIS A 83 0.88 -10.43 2.50
C HIS A 83 0.62 -10.52 1.00
N ARG A 84 0.03 -11.62 0.56
CA ARG A 84 -0.31 -11.81 -0.85
C ARG A 84 -1.26 -10.75 -1.36
N ILE A 85 -2.27 -10.37 -0.58
CA ILE A 85 -3.22 -9.31 -0.94
C ILE A 85 -2.48 -7.98 -1.18
N VAL A 86 -1.55 -7.63 -0.30
CA VAL A 86 -0.73 -6.41 -0.45
C VAL A 86 0.13 -6.48 -1.71
N VAL A 87 0.82 -7.61 -1.93
CA VAL A 87 1.67 -7.82 -3.12
C VAL A 87 0.86 -7.70 -4.40
N ASP A 88 -0.29 -8.35 -4.48
CA ASP A 88 -1.16 -8.32 -5.66
C ASP A 88 -1.74 -6.90 -5.86
N THR A 89 -2.13 -6.22 -4.80
CA THR A 89 -2.61 -4.82 -4.87
C THR A 89 -1.52 -3.88 -5.42
N ILE A 90 -0.28 -4.01 -4.97
CA ILE A 90 0.84 -3.20 -5.49
C ILE A 90 1.14 -3.53 -6.96
N ARG A 91 1.03 -4.79 -7.37
CA ARG A 91 1.15 -5.16 -8.80
C ARG A 91 0.09 -4.49 -9.66
N GLU A 92 -1.17 -4.50 -9.21
CA GLU A 92 -2.26 -3.82 -9.92
C GLU A 92 -2.03 -2.31 -9.99
N ILE A 93 -1.61 -1.67 -8.90
CA ILE A 93 -1.22 -0.26 -8.91
C ILE A 93 -0.12 -0.01 -9.94
N ASN A 94 0.95 -0.82 -9.92
CA ASN A 94 2.06 -0.67 -10.84
C ASN A 94 1.68 -0.87 -12.32
N ASN A 95 0.70 -1.73 -12.60
CA ASN A 95 0.17 -1.92 -13.95
C ASN A 95 -0.60 -0.69 -14.46
N ARG A 96 -1.18 0.08 -13.54
CA ARG A 96 -1.99 1.28 -13.85
C ARG A 96 -1.19 2.58 -13.86
N ILE A 97 0.01 2.58 -13.27
CA ILE A 97 0.88 3.78 -13.26
C ILE A 97 1.28 4.11 -14.70
N PRO A 98 1.01 5.36 -15.18
CA PRO A 98 1.35 5.77 -16.53
C PRO A 98 2.86 5.70 -16.82
N GLN A 99 3.21 5.63 -18.10
CA GLN A 99 4.61 5.76 -18.52
C GLN A 99 5.19 7.13 -18.08
N GLY A 100 6.42 7.10 -17.58
CA GLY A 100 7.10 8.30 -17.07
C GLY A 100 7.05 8.43 -15.54
N PHE A 101 6.21 7.67 -14.87
CA PHE A 101 6.19 7.59 -13.40
C PHE A 101 6.97 6.38 -12.89
N SER A 102 7.67 6.55 -11.77
CA SER A 102 8.38 5.45 -11.12
C SER A 102 7.41 4.43 -10.53
N LYS A 103 7.66 3.16 -10.81
CA LYS A 103 6.88 2.07 -10.19
C LYS A 103 7.23 1.91 -8.71
N ILE A 104 6.25 1.47 -7.95
CA ILE A 104 6.40 1.19 -6.53
C ILE A 104 7.28 -0.05 -6.35
N LYS A 105 8.31 0.08 -5.52
CA LYS A 105 9.16 -1.03 -5.10
C LYS A 105 8.59 -1.63 -3.82
N LEU A 106 8.45 -2.95 -3.79
CA LEU A 106 7.94 -3.70 -2.66
C LEU A 106 8.95 -4.77 -2.25
N VAL A 107 9.13 -4.91 -0.94
CA VAL A 107 9.84 -6.04 -0.33
C VAL A 107 8.86 -6.73 0.62
N ASP A 108 8.58 -8.00 0.38
CA ASP A 108 7.77 -8.82 1.28
C ASP A 108 8.67 -9.61 2.22
N ILE A 109 8.58 -9.30 3.51
CA ILE A 109 9.38 -9.94 4.57
C ILE A 109 8.51 -10.99 5.24
N ILE A 110 8.81 -12.25 4.99
CA ILE A 110 8.13 -13.40 5.59
C ILE A 110 9.05 -14.12 6.58
N GLY A 111 8.47 -15.03 7.36
CA GLY A 111 9.25 -15.79 8.35
C GLY A 111 10.40 -16.56 7.72
N ARG A 112 11.53 -16.65 8.44
CA ARG A 112 12.77 -17.33 8.00
C ARG A 112 12.52 -18.70 7.38
N ARG A 113 11.65 -19.52 8.00
CA ARG A 113 11.30 -20.85 7.51
C ARG A 113 10.67 -20.82 6.11
N SER A 114 9.86 -19.81 5.81
CA SER A 114 9.19 -19.65 4.50
C SER A 114 10.12 -19.08 3.43
N MET A 115 11.19 -18.39 3.82
CA MET A 115 12.20 -17.84 2.90
C MET A 115 13.34 -18.82 2.60
N CYS A 116 13.52 -19.84 3.42
CA CYS A 116 14.64 -20.77 3.29
C CYS A 116 14.43 -21.72 2.12
N LYS A 117 15.42 -21.81 1.24
CA LYS A 117 15.44 -22.74 0.10
C LYS A 117 15.80 -24.17 0.53
N ASN A 118 16.49 -24.31 1.64
CA ASN A 118 17.02 -25.58 2.16
C ASN A 118 16.34 -25.94 3.49
N VAL A 119 15.04 -26.22 3.42
CA VAL A 119 14.28 -26.66 4.61
C VAL A 119 14.41 -28.17 4.74
N ASP A 120 14.89 -28.66 5.90
CA ASP A 120 14.95 -30.09 6.21
C ASP A 120 13.55 -30.72 6.40
N SER A 121 13.47 -32.05 6.51
CA SER A 121 12.22 -32.78 6.74
C SER A 121 11.50 -32.39 8.06
N LYS A 122 12.22 -31.74 8.99
CA LYS A 122 11.69 -31.22 10.25
C LYS A 122 11.34 -29.73 10.17
N GLY A 123 11.46 -29.13 8.99
CA GLY A 123 11.14 -27.74 8.75
C GLY A 123 12.16 -26.73 9.31
N ARG A 124 13.41 -27.16 9.53
CA ARG A 124 14.51 -26.27 9.94
C ARG A 124 15.26 -25.79 8.72
N CYS A 125 15.74 -24.56 8.79
CA CYS A 125 16.57 -23.95 7.77
C CYS A 125 18.05 -24.07 8.22
N ASP A 126 18.84 -24.77 7.45
CA ASP A 126 20.30 -24.87 7.62
C ASP A 126 21.00 -23.64 7.05
#